data_ebfedb6e30a856e29b051f0e057bd81b
#
_entry.id   ebfedb6e30a856e29b051f0e057bd81b
#
_cell.length_a   1.000
_cell.length_b   1.000
_cell.length_c   1.000
_cell.angle_alpha   90.00
_cell.angle_beta   90.00
_cell.angle_gamma   90.00
#
_symmetry.space_group_name_H-M   'P 1'
#
loop_
_entity.id
_entity.type
_entity.pdbx_description
1 polymer ?
#
loop_
_entity_poly.entity_id
_entity_poly.type
_entity_poly.pdbx_seq_one_letter_code
_entity_poly.pdbx_strand_id
1 'polypeptide(L)'
;CALPIWLSGLMIATIMAGIFLILMGVFHLGSVIKFVPYPVVVGFTGGIALTIFSTQMNDLFGLGIEKVPADFIHKWLCYFENFTHINWWALGVGVFSLLVIIITPKISKKVPGSLMAIIISTILVLVLKNYCGITSIQTIGDLYDLPSGIPTPRVPEMMLGEGQTFFSVIQSLFPAAFT
;
A
#
# COMPACT_ATOMS: atom_id res chain seq x y z
N CYS A 1 5.19 21.39 -6.36
CA CYS A 1 5.74 21.04 -7.71
C CYS A 1 6.36 19.64 -7.82
N ALA A 2 6.43 18.83 -6.76
CA ALA A 2 7.05 17.49 -6.80
C ALA A 2 6.09 16.37 -7.27
N LEU A 3 4.78 16.52 -7.06
CA LEU A 3 3.76 15.51 -7.38
C LEU A 3 3.72 15.03 -8.85
N PRO A 4 3.81 15.88 -9.88
CA PRO A 4 3.76 15.42 -11.27
C PRO A 4 5.01 14.62 -11.69
N ILE A 5 6.17 14.93 -11.10
CA ILE A 5 7.43 14.20 -11.40
C ILE A 5 7.37 12.78 -10.83
N TRP A 6 6.81 12.59 -9.64
CA TRP A 6 6.63 11.27 -9.04
C TRP A 6 5.62 10.41 -9.78
N LEU A 7 4.51 11.01 -10.25
CA LEU A 7 3.47 10.28 -10.97
C LEU A 7 3.96 9.82 -12.35
N SER A 8 4.66 10.68 -13.10
CA SER A 8 5.24 10.30 -14.40
C SER A 8 6.36 9.26 -14.25
N GLY A 9 7.21 9.40 -13.22
CA GLY A 9 8.22 8.39 -12.88
C GLY A 9 7.60 7.02 -12.55
N LEU A 10 6.52 6.99 -11.78
CA LEU A 10 5.79 5.76 -11.46
C LEU A 10 5.17 5.12 -12.71
N MET A 11 4.58 5.92 -13.61
CA MET A 11 4.03 5.41 -14.86
C MET A 11 5.11 4.78 -15.75
N ILE A 12 6.27 5.42 -15.88
CA ILE A 12 7.40 4.89 -16.67
C ILE A 12 7.92 3.60 -16.03
N ALA A 13 8.12 3.57 -14.71
CA ALA A 13 8.56 2.38 -14.00
C ALA A 13 7.56 1.22 -14.18
N THR A 14 6.26 1.49 -14.13
CA THR A 14 5.21 0.48 -14.35
C THR A 14 5.23 -0.07 -15.79
N ILE A 15 5.41 0.80 -16.80
CA ILE A 15 5.55 0.36 -18.20
C ILE A 15 6.79 -0.51 -18.37
N MET A 16 7.93 -0.10 -17.80
CA MET A 16 9.15 -0.89 -17.83
C MET A 16 8.96 -2.26 -17.15
N ALA A 17 8.34 -2.31 -15.98
CA ALA A 17 8.02 -3.54 -15.28
C ALA A 17 7.11 -4.46 -16.14
N GLY A 18 6.11 -3.88 -16.80
CA GLY A 18 5.24 -4.60 -17.72
C GLY A 18 6.01 -5.23 -18.89
N ILE A 19 6.95 -4.50 -19.49
CA ILE A 19 7.82 -5.01 -20.55
C ILE A 19 8.69 -6.15 -20.03
N PHE A 20 9.30 -6.03 -18.85
CA PHE A 20 10.09 -7.10 -18.24
C PHE A 20 9.25 -8.35 -18.00
N LEU A 21 8.03 -8.22 -17.48
CA LEU A 21 7.14 -9.36 -17.27
C LEU A 21 6.78 -10.06 -18.59
N ILE A 22 6.53 -9.32 -19.66
CA ILE A 22 6.27 -9.89 -21.00
C ILE A 22 7.51 -10.65 -21.50
N LEU A 23 8.69 -10.05 -21.41
CA LEU A 23 9.94 -10.71 -21.81
C LEU A 23 10.17 -12.00 -21.00
N MET A 24 10.00 -11.93 -19.66
CA MET A 24 10.11 -13.13 -18.80
C MET A 24 9.10 -14.21 -19.19
N GLY A 25 7.88 -13.83 -19.59
CA GLY A 25 6.86 -14.73 -20.08
C GLY A 25 7.28 -15.40 -21.40
N VAL A 26 7.73 -14.62 -22.38
CA VAL A 26 8.19 -15.11 -23.70
C VAL A 26 9.38 -16.05 -23.57
N PHE A 27 10.34 -15.72 -22.72
CA PHE A 27 11.51 -16.58 -22.45
C PHE A 27 11.22 -17.75 -21.51
N HIS A 28 9.97 -17.94 -21.08
CA HIS A 28 9.57 -18.99 -20.14
C HIS A 28 10.36 -18.99 -18.82
N LEU A 29 10.88 -17.82 -18.40
CA LEU A 29 11.69 -17.68 -17.19
C LEU A 29 10.89 -17.99 -15.91
N GLY A 30 9.58 -17.96 -15.97
CA GLY A 30 8.72 -18.42 -14.87
C GLY A 30 8.96 -19.88 -14.46
N SER A 31 9.50 -20.71 -15.35
CA SER A 31 9.87 -22.10 -15.02
C SER A 31 11.10 -22.20 -14.09
N VAL A 32 11.92 -21.13 -14.01
CA VAL A 32 13.08 -21.06 -13.11
C VAL A 32 12.65 -21.10 -11.63
N ILE A 33 11.44 -20.65 -11.31
CA ILE A 33 10.87 -20.75 -9.96
C ILE A 33 10.85 -22.18 -9.41
N LYS A 34 10.74 -23.19 -10.29
CA LYS A 34 10.77 -24.61 -9.91
C LYS A 34 12.09 -25.04 -9.24
N PHE A 35 13.16 -24.29 -9.50
CA PHE A 35 14.48 -24.55 -8.93
C PHE A 35 14.71 -23.82 -7.60
N VAL A 36 13.79 -22.93 -7.19
CA VAL A 36 13.89 -22.19 -5.92
C VAL A 36 13.45 -23.13 -4.79
N PRO A 37 14.31 -23.43 -3.81
CA PRO A 37 13.96 -24.28 -2.68
C PRO A 37 12.79 -23.71 -1.89
N TYR A 38 11.86 -24.54 -1.47
CA TYR A 38 10.69 -24.14 -0.69
C TYR A 38 11.00 -23.27 0.54
N PRO A 39 12.05 -23.57 1.34
CA PRO A 39 12.40 -22.70 2.49
C PRO A 39 12.72 -21.26 2.12
N VAL A 40 13.32 -21.04 0.94
CA VAL A 40 13.62 -19.68 0.44
C VAL A 40 12.33 -18.92 0.14
N VAL A 41 11.38 -19.57 -0.53
CA VAL A 41 10.07 -18.98 -0.82
C VAL A 41 9.32 -18.61 0.46
N VAL A 42 9.31 -19.52 1.44
CA VAL A 42 8.65 -19.27 2.74
C VAL A 42 9.32 -18.13 3.50
N GLY A 43 10.67 -18.12 3.55
CA GLY A 43 11.42 -17.05 4.21
C GLY A 43 11.19 -15.67 3.57
N PHE A 44 11.22 -15.62 2.25
CA PHE A 44 10.96 -14.40 1.48
C PHE A 44 9.53 -13.88 1.70
N THR A 45 8.54 -14.76 1.56
CA THR A 45 7.12 -14.40 1.78
C THR A 45 6.87 -13.98 3.22
N GLY A 46 7.48 -14.67 4.21
CA GLY A 46 7.40 -14.31 5.62
C GLY A 46 8.02 -12.93 5.90
N GLY A 47 9.16 -12.63 5.29
CA GLY A 47 9.81 -11.32 5.39
C GLY A 47 8.93 -10.19 4.83
N ILE A 48 8.33 -10.41 3.66
CA ILE A 48 7.38 -9.46 3.07
C ILE A 48 6.17 -9.25 3.99
N ALA A 49 5.58 -10.34 4.48
CA ALA A 49 4.43 -10.26 5.38
C ALA A 49 4.74 -9.46 6.65
N LEU A 50 5.92 -9.69 7.26
CA LEU A 50 6.36 -8.95 8.45
C LEU A 50 6.59 -7.47 8.14
N THR A 51 7.15 -7.15 6.98
CA THR A 51 7.38 -5.76 6.53
C THR A 51 6.05 -5.04 6.31
N ILE A 52 5.10 -5.66 5.61
CA ILE A 52 3.77 -5.09 5.39
C ILE A 52 3.05 -4.90 6.72
N PHE A 53 3.04 -5.92 7.59
CA PHE A 53 2.47 -5.82 8.93
C PHE A 53 3.03 -4.63 9.70
N SER A 54 4.36 -4.47 9.69
CA SER A 54 5.02 -3.36 10.38
C SER A 54 4.62 -1.99 9.82
N THR A 55 4.37 -1.86 8.50
CA THR A 55 3.93 -0.58 7.91
C THR A 55 2.50 -0.22 8.28
N GLN A 56 1.64 -1.22 8.53
CA GLN A 56 0.23 -0.99 8.88
C GLN A 56 0.03 -0.60 10.35
N MET A 57 1.05 -0.69 11.20
CA MET A 57 0.92 -0.37 12.62
C MET A 57 0.56 1.10 12.87
N ASN A 58 1.13 2.04 12.10
CA ASN A 58 0.80 3.46 12.18
C ASN A 58 -0.70 3.70 12.03
N ASP A 59 -1.29 3.10 11.02
CA ASP A 59 -2.70 3.32 10.66
C ASP A 59 -3.64 2.54 11.60
N LEU A 60 -3.26 1.30 11.98
CA LEU A 60 -4.04 0.49 12.92
C LEU A 60 -4.18 1.14 14.29
N PHE A 61 -3.09 1.69 14.82
CA PHE A 61 -3.09 2.41 16.10
C PHE A 61 -3.50 3.88 15.95
N GLY A 62 -3.63 4.38 14.72
CA GLY A 62 -3.98 5.77 14.44
C GLY A 62 -2.96 6.75 15.03
N LEU A 63 -1.67 6.44 14.95
CA LEU A 63 -0.59 7.25 15.55
C LEU A 63 -0.40 8.59 14.85
N GLY A 64 -0.84 8.72 13.59
CA GLY A 64 -0.75 9.96 12.82
C GLY A 64 0.68 10.40 12.48
N ILE A 65 1.61 9.46 12.40
CA ILE A 65 3.01 9.76 12.08
C ILE A 65 3.14 10.00 10.58
N GLU A 66 3.40 11.24 10.16
CA GLU A 66 3.52 11.60 8.73
C GLU A 66 4.72 10.98 8.04
N LYS A 67 5.85 10.82 8.74
CA LYS A 67 7.10 10.30 8.19
C LYS A 67 7.62 9.14 9.03
N VAL A 68 7.16 7.94 8.69
CA VAL A 68 7.65 6.71 9.32
C VAL A 68 8.99 6.32 8.68
N PRO A 69 10.05 6.03 9.46
CA PRO A 69 11.33 5.58 8.95
C PRO A 69 11.19 4.34 8.06
N ALA A 70 11.98 4.26 6.99
CA ALA A 70 11.97 3.10 6.10
C ALA A 70 12.61 1.85 6.74
N ASP A 71 13.61 2.08 7.60
CA ASP A 71 14.31 1.02 8.30
C ASP A 71 13.44 0.34 9.35
N PHE A 72 13.50 -0.99 9.40
CA PHE A 72 12.64 -1.81 10.25
C PHE A 72 12.79 -1.49 11.74
N ILE A 73 14.03 -1.38 12.23
CA ILE A 73 14.31 -1.16 13.67
C ILE A 73 13.87 0.24 14.08
N HIS A 74 14.27 1.27 13.32
CA HIS A 74 13.90 2.66 13.60
C HIS A 74 12.38 2.89 13.49
N LYS A 75 11.70 2.16 12.61
CA LYS A 75 10.23 2.15 12.49
C LYS A 75 9.57 1.72 13.80
N TRP A 76 10.00 0.59 14.36
CA TRP A 76 9.45 0.09 15.61
C TRP A 76 9.77 0.98 16.80
N LEU A 77 10.98 1.55 16.87
CA LEU A 77 11.34 2.54 17.89
C LEU A 77 10.43 3.76 17.80
N CYS A 78 10.22 4.29 16.60
CA CYS A 78 9.31 5.41 16.36
C CYS A 78 7.87 5.11 16.85
N TYR A 79 7.38 3.88 16.63
CA TYR A 79 6.06 3.48 17.13
C TYR A 79 6.01 3.40 18.65
N PHE A 80 7.04 2.87 19.30
CA PHE A 80 7.11 2.82 20.77
C PHE A 80 7.17 4.21 21.40
N GLU A 81 7.92 5.13 20.80
CA GLU A 81 7.98 6.53 21.27
C GLU A 81 6.62 7.24 21.17
N ASN A 82 5.85 6.93 20.13
CA ASN A 82 4.54 7.54 19.90
C ASN A 82 3.35 6.71 20.42
N PHE A 83 3.63 5.66 21.18
CA PHE A 83 2.58 4.76 21.69
C PHE A 83 1.55 5.45 22.60
N THR A 84 1.90 6.57 23.20
CA THR A 84 0.99 7.38 24.01
C THR A 84 -0.08 8.12 23.21
N HIS A 85 0.10 8.27 21.90
CA HIS A 85 -0.81 8.96 20.98
C HIS A 85 -1.81 8.01 20.28
N ILE A 86 -2.04 6.83 20.84
CA ILE A 86 -2.99 5.86 20.25
C ILE A 86 -4.38 6.46 20.12
N ASN A 87 -4.92 6.39 18.91
CA ASN A 87 -6.33 6.71 18.67
C ASN A 87 -7.20 5.46 18.91
N TRP A 88 -7.85 5.41 20.06
CA TRP A 88 -8.69 4.28 20.47
C TRP A 88 -9.87 4.01 19.53
N TRP A 89 -10.36 5.03 18.84
CA TRP A 89 -11.43 4.89 17.86
C TRP A 89 -10.92 4.22 16.58
N ALA A 90 -9.76 4.63 16.09
CA ALA A 90 -9.11 4.00 14.92
C ALA A 90 -8.79 2.53 15.22
N LEU A 91 -8.21 2.25 16.40
CA LEU A 91 -7.92 0.89 16.85
C LEU A 91 -9.20 0.05 16.95
N GLY A 92 -10.28 0.61 17.51
CA GLY A 92 -11.57 -0.08 17.62
C GLY A 92 -12.13 -0.48 16.25
N VAL A 93 -12.10 0.43 15.28
CA VAL A 93 -12.53 0.15 13.90
C VAL A 93 -11.61 -0.88 13.23
N GLY A 94 -10.30 -0.80 13.44
CA GLY A 94 -9.33 -1.76 12.92
C GLY A 94 -9.57 -3.17 13.46
N VAL A 95 -9.74 -3.33 14.78
CA VAL A 95 -10.05 -4.62 15.41
C VAL A 95 -11.41 -5.15 14.94
N PHE A 96 -12.41 -4.29 14.84
CA PHE A 96 -13.73 -4.68 14.29
C PHE A 96 -13.61 -5.19 12.86
N SER A 97 -12.85 -4.50 12.00
CA SER A 97 -12.61 -4.93 10.62
C SER A 97 -11.91 -6.29 10.54
N LEU A 98 -10.93 -6.55 11.40
CA LEU A 98 -10.27 -7.85 11.50
C LEU A 98 -11.25 -8.96 11.91
N LEU A 99 -12.14 -8.70 12.88
CA LEU A 99 -13.18 -9.65 13.27
C LEU A 99 -14.11 -9.97 12.10
N VAL A 100 -14.54 -8.97 11.33
CA VAL A 100 -15.36 -9.18 10.13
C VAL A 100 -14.63 -10.05 9.11
N ILE A 101 -13.34 -9.82 8.86
CA ILE A 101 -12.52 -10.64 7.93
C ILE A 101 -12.49 -12.11 8.38
N ILE A 102 -12.32 -12.36 9.69
CA ILE A 102 -12.21 -13.72 10.24
C ILE A 102 -13.57 -14.44 10.28
N ILE A 103 -14.65 -13.71 10.55
CA ILE A 103 -15.99 -14.28 10.71
C ILE A 103 -16.66 -14.53 9.34
N THR A 104 -16.48 -13.63 8.37
CA THR A 104 -17.15 -13.73 7.06
C THR A 104 -16.96 -15.07 6.37
N PRO A 105 -15.75 -15.66 6.27
CA PRO A 105 -15.57 -16.98 5.63
C PRO A 105 -16.23 -18.13 6.38
N LYS A 106 -16.50 -17.97 7.67
CA LYS A 106 -17.22 -18.99 8.47
C LYS A 106 -18.71 -18.98 8.16
N ILE A 107 -19.28 -17.81 7.81
CA ILE A 107 -20.70 -17.65 7.46
C ILE A 107 -20.91 -17.95 5.98
N SER A 108 -20.06 -17.43 5.10
CA SER A 108 -20.19 -17.61 3.66
C SER A 108 -18.81 -17.75 3.01
N LYS A 109 -18.56 -18.92 2.41
CA LYS A 109 -17.32 -19.18 1.65
C LYS A 109 -17.30 -18.51 0.27
N LYS A 110 -18.45 -17.97 -0.19
CA LYS A 110 -18.58 -17.35 -1.52
C LYS A 110 -18.17 -15.87 -1.54
N VAL A 111 -18.20 -15.22 -0.37
CA VAL A 111 -17.93 -13.78 -0.26
C VAL A 111 -16.54 -13.56 0.32
N PRO A 112 -15.66 -12.78 -0.34
CA PRO A 112 -14.36 -12.46 0.23
C PRO A 112 -14.52 -11.64 1.53
N GLY A 113 -13.91 -12.10 2.62
CA GLY A 113 -14.00 -11.42 3.92
C GLY A 113 -13.48 -9.99 3.90
N SER A 114 -12.44 -9.72 3.10
CA SER A 114 -11.88 -8.38 2.92
C SER A 114 -12.87 -7.41 2.30
N LEU A 115 -13.65 -7.84 1.31
CA LEU A 115 -14.67 -7.00 0.67
C LEU A 115 -15.76 -6.60 1.68
N MET A 116 -16.25 -7.59 2.45
CA MET A 116 -17.26 -7.32 3.49
C MET A 116 -16.73 -6.41 4.58
N ALA A 117 -15.48 -6.58 4.98
CA ALA A 117 -14.85 -5.71 5.98
C ALA A 117 -14.77 -4.25 5.49
N ILE A 118 -14.37 -4.01 4.24
CA ILE A 118 -14.31 -2.66 3.67
C ILE A 118 -15.71 -2.02 3.69
N ILE A 119 -16.73 -2.71 3.21
CA ILE A 119 -18.10 -2.17 3.13
C ILE A 119 -18.63 -1.88 4.54
N ILE A 120 -18.56 -2.87 5.44
CA ILE A 120 -19.13 -2.75 6.79
C ILE A 120 -18.38 -1.70 7.62
N SER A 121 -17.03 -1.68 7.57
CA SER A 121 -16.26 -0.69 8.30
C SER A 121 -16.44 0.73 7.75
N THR A 122 -16.60 0.88 6.44
CA THR A 122 -16.91 2.20 5.84
C THR A 122 -18.26 2.71 6.33
N ILE A 123 -19.30 1.87 6.32
CA ILE A 123 -20.62 2.24 6.84
C ILE A 123 -20.52 2.58 8.33
N LEU A 124 -19.81 1.78 9.12
CA LEU A 124 -19.60 2.02 10.54
C LEU A 124 -18.95 3.38 10.78
N VAL A 125 -17.87 3.70 10.07
CA VAL A 125 -17.16 4.98 10.22
C VAL A 125 -18.05 6.16 9.81
N LEU A 126 -18.83 6.04 8.72
CA LEU A 126 -19.78 7.07 8.32
C LEU A 126 -20.85 7.31 9.38
N VAL A 127 -21.39 6.25 9.98
CA VAL A 127 -22.34 6.37 11.09
C VAL A 127 -21.70 7.04 12.31
N LEU A 128 -20.49 6.63 12.71
CA LEU A 128 -19.78 7.23 13.83
C LEU A 128 -19.48 8.72 13.61
N LYS A 129 -19.08 9.13 12.41
CA LYS A 129 -18.85 10.53 12.07
C LYS A 129 -20.14 11.35 12.09
N ASN A 130 -21.22 10.87 11.44
CA ASN A 130 -22.44 11.64 11.25
C ASN A 130 -23.34 11.69 12.49
N TYR A 131 -23.43 10.60 13.26
CA TYR A 131 -24.34 10.50 14.41
C TYR A 131 -23.66 10.69 15.75
N CYS A 132 -22.40 10.26 15.89
CA CYS A 132 -21.66 10.36 17.16
C CYS A 132 -20.69 11.54 17.17
N GLY A 133 -20.52 12.26 16.04
CA GLY A 133 -19.61 13.40 15.95
C GLY A 133 -18.12 13.07 16.14
N ILE A 134 -17.75 11.80 15.93
CA ILE A 134 -16.36 11.34 16.12
C ILE A 134 -15.55 11.68 14.87
N THR A 135 -14.82 12.78 14.92
CA THR A 135 -13.98 13.27 13.81
C THR A 135 -12.54 12.75 13.86
N SER A 136 -12.17 12.06 14.96
CA SER A 136 -10.80 11.57 15.17
C SER A 136 -10.40 10.40 14.30
N ILE A 137 -11.36 9.75 13.60
CA ILE A 137 -11.07 8.67 12.64
C ILE A 137 -10.81 9.31 11.30
N GLN A 138 -9.57 9.24 10.83
CA GLN A 138 -9.17 9.71 9.51
C GLN A 138 -9.57 8.69 8.44
N THR A 139 -10.25 9.14 7.40
CA THR A 139 -10.53 8.36 6.20
C THR A 139 -9.60 8.77 5.06
N ILE A 140 -9.50 7.93 4.03
CA ILE A 140 -8.68 8.24 2.85
C ILE A 140 -9.09 9.58 2.24
N GLY A 141 -10.39 9.91 2.22
CA GLY A 141 -10.89 11.19 1.73
C GLY A 141 -10.56 12.40 2.63
N ASP A 142 -10.21 12.18 3.91
CA ASP A 142 -9.74 13.25 4.80
C ASP A 142 -8.24 13.51 4.62
N LEU A 143 -7.48 12.48 4.20
CA LEU A 143 -6.02 12.55 4.05
C LEU A 143 -5.58 12.93 2.64
N TYR A 144 -6.38 12.59 1.63
CA TYR A 144 -6.04 12.76 0.22
C TYR A 144 -7.21 13.35 -0.57
N ASP A 145 -6.92 14.33 -1.41
CA ASP A 145 -7.86 14.83 -2.41
C ASP A 145 -8.00 13.79 -3.52
N LEU A 146 -9.04 12.97 -3.43
CA LEU A 146 -9.32 11.95 -4.45
C LEU A 146 -9.96 12.61 -5.68
N PRO A 147 -9.43 12.38 -6.90
CA PRO A 147 -10.05 12.88 -8.11
C PRO A 147 -11.44 12.26 -8.27
N SER A 148 -12.46 13.09 -8.45
CA SER A 148 -13.88 12.70 -8.53
C SER A 148 -14.28 12.09 -9.89
N GLY A 149 -13.35 11.64 -10.72
CA GLY A 149 -13.61 11.11 -12.05
C GLY A 149 -12.80 9.86 -12.37
N ILE A 150 -13.21 9.16 -13.43
CA ILE A 150 -12.42 8.07 -14.00
C ILE A 150 -11.10 8.66 -14.52
N PRO A 151 -9.93 8.14 -14.12
CA PRO A 151 -8.65 8.66 -14.61
C PRO A 151 -8.59 8.52 -16.13
N THR A 152 -8.51 9.65 -16.82
CA THR A 152 -8.32 9.66 -18.27
C THR A 152 -6.92 9.12 -18.59
N PRO A 153 -6.78 8.21 -19.56
CA PRO A 153 -5.49 7.75 -19.99
C PRO A 153 -4.68 8.96 -20.51
N ARG A 154 -3.62 9.30 -19.80
CA ARG A 154 -2.67 10.35 -20.19
C ARG A 154 -1.36 9.70 -20.56
N VAL A 155 -0.79 10.16 -21.64
CA VAL A 155 0.61 9.79 -21.95
C VAL A 155 1.49 10.44 -20.87
N PRO A 156 2.44 9.72 -20.28
CA PRO A 156 3.35 10.29 -19.29
C PRO A 156 4.06 11.51 -19.90
N GLU A 157 3.74 12.70 -19.42
CA GLU A 157 4.51 13.89 -19.77
C GLU A 157 5.86 13.78 -19.06
N MET A 158 6.89 13.46 -19.83
CA MET A 158 8.24 13.48 -19.34
C MET A 158 8.67 14.93 -19.09
N MET A 159 8.40 15.42 -17.89
CA MET A 159 9.07 16.63 -17.42
C MET A 159 10.52 16.24 -17.08
N LEU A 160 11.37 16.26 -18.09
CA LEU A 160 12.82 16.18 -17.91
C LEU A 160 13.23 17.43 -17.12
N GLY A 161 13.74 17.25 -15.90
CA GLY A 161 14.38 18.34 -15.17
C GLY A 161 15.57 18.89 -15.99
N GLU A 162 15.89 20.16 -15.80
CA GLU A 162 17.02 20.78 -16.48
C GLU A 162 18.29 19.91 -16.32
N GLY A 163 18.81 19.42 -17.46
CA GLY A 163 20.02 18.57 -17.51
C GLY A 163 19.79 17.05 -17.40
N GLN A 164 18.54 16.57 -17.30
CA GLN A 164 18.26 15.13 -17.31
C GLN A 164 18.02 14.62 -18.73
N THR A 165 18.78 13.61 -19.13
CA THR A 165 18.56 12.89 -20.40
C THR A 165 17.56 11.76 -20.17
N PHE A 166 16.76 11.44 -21.18
CA PHE A 166 15.82 10.28 -21.15
C PHE A 166 16.46 8.99 -20.63
N PHE A 167 17.70 8.74 -21.05
CA PHE A 167 18.46 7.58 -20.62
C PHE A 167 18.81 7.59 -19.13
N SER A 168 19.14 8.75 -18.55
CA SER A 168 19.44 8.87 -17.11
C SER A 168 18.20 8.63 -16.25
N VAL A 169 17.02 9.02 -16.73
CA VAL A 169 15.73 8.75 -16.03
C VAL A 169 15.43 7.26 -16.06
N ILE A 170 15.57 6.61 -17.21
CA ILE A 170 15.39 5.15 -17.31
C ILE A 170 16.37 4.41 -16.39
N GLN A 171 17.63 4.80 -16.38
CA GLN A 171 18.64 4.18 -15.52
C GLN A 171 18.33 4.34 -14.03
N SER A 172 17.82 5.49 -13.61
CA SER A 172 17.43 5.72 -12.21
C SER A 172 16.16 4.96 -11.80
N LEU A 173 15.25 4.73 -12.75
CA LEU A 173 14.00 3.98 -12.52
C LEU A 173 14.13 2.47 -12.69
N PHE A 174 15.25 2.01 -13.28
CA PHE A 174 15.49 0.59 -13.53
C PHE A 174 15.39 -0.29 -12.26
N PRO A 175 16.00 0.08 -11.10
CA PRO A 175 15.85 -0.69 -9.87
C PRO A 175 14.39 -0.79 -9.41
N ALA A 176 13.63 0.32 -9.52
CA ALA A 176 12.22 0.36 -9.12
C ALA A 176 11.30 -0.44 -10.08
N ALA A 177 11.69 -0.58 -11.35
CA ALA A 177 10.93 -1.38 -12.31
C ALA A 177 11.23 -2.88 -12.20
N PHE A 178 12.38 -3.23 -11.61
CA PHE A 178 12.83 -4.62 -11.45
C PHE A 178 12.40 -5.23 -10.11
N THR A 179 12.14 -4.40 -9.09
CA THR A 179 11.61 -4.84 -7.79
C THR A 179 10.11 -4.95 -7.78
#